data_a090a1e7c20a7eb2e70c5eaf28a55b4f
#
_entry.id   a090a1e7c20a7eb2e70c5eaf28a55b4f
#
_cell.length_a   1.000
_cell.length_b   1.000
_cell.length_c   1.000
_cell.angle_alpha   90.00
_cell.angle_beta   90.00
_cell.angle_gamma   90.00
#
_symmetry.space_group_name_H-M   'P 1'
#
loop_
_entity.id
_entity.type
_entity.pdbx_description
1 polymer ?
#
loop_
_entity_poly.entity_id
_entity_poly.type
_entity_poly.pdbx_seq_one_letter_code
_entity_poly.pdbx_strand_id
1 'polypeptide(L)' 'MFKHTKRLLSDIRFWCQELKLRSKEDAELERIIEDVEGFGGHGSMAGFGYYTTIKRNRAERKRLHEEERAKIN' A
#
# COMPACT_ATOMS: atom_id res chain seq x y z
N MET A 1 -3.50 -27.15 13.83
CA MET A 1 -2.71 -27.17 12.58
C MET A 1 -3.36 -26.44 11.45
N PHE A 2 -4.63 -26.72 11.13
CA PHE A 2 -5.31 -26.07 10.01
C PHE A 2 -5.44 -24.55 10.14
N LYS A 3 -5.71 -24.07 11.34
CA LYS A 3 -5.83 -22.63 11.60
C LYS A 3 -4.54 -21.90 11.31
N HIS A 4 -3.42 -22.45 11.73
CA HIS A 4 -2.11 -21.84 11.50
C HIS A 4 -1.76 -21.80 10.01
N THR A 5 -2.05 -22.87 9.28
CA THR A 5 -1.81 -22.96 7.85
C THR A 5 -2.68 -21.94 7.09
N LYS A 6 -3.95 -21.80 7.47
CA LYS A 6 -4.86 -20.83 6.85
C LYS A 6 -4.37 -19.39 7.07
N ARG A 7 -3.92 -19.07 8.29
CA ARG A 7 -3.37 -17.75 8.57
C ARG A 7 -2.12 -17.47 7.73
N LEU A 8 -1.24 -18.47 7.62
CA LEU A 8 -0.04 -18.34 6.82
C LEU A 8 -0.36 -18.10 5.35
N LEU A 9 -1.30 -18.85 4.79
CA LEU A 9 -1.74 -18.67 3.41
C LEU A 9 -2.37 -17.29 3.19
N SER A 10 -3.18 -16.85 4.15
CA SER A 10 -3.77 -15.51 4.10
C SER A 10 -2.70 -14.43 4.11
N ASP A 11 -1.70 -14.57 4.95
CA ASP A 11 -0.58 -13.62 5.02
C ASP A 11 0.21 -13.60 3.72
N ILE A 12 0.50 -14.77 3.16
CA ILE A 12 1.24 -14.87 1.90
C ILE A 12 0.47 -14.18 0.78
N ARG A 13 -0.82 -14.44 0.66
CA ARG A 13 -1.69 -13.80 -0.36
C ARG A 13 -1.70 -12.28 -0.19
N PHE A 14 -1.89 -11.84 1.05
CA PHE A 14 -1.91 -10.41 1.35
C PHE A 14 -0.61 -9.74 0.94
N TRP A 15 0.53 -10.29 1.35
CA TRP A 15 1.82 -9.69 1.06
C TRP A 15 2.17 -9.73 -0.42
N CYS A 16 1.79 -10.79 -1.13
CA CYS A 16 1.98 -10.83 -2.58
C CYS A 16 1.22 -9.71 -3.29
N GLN A 17 -0.05 -9.51 -2.93
CA GLN A 17 -0.86 -8.44 -3.49
C GLN A 17 -0.36 -7.07 -3.05
N GLU A 18 -0.01 -6.95 -1.77
CA GLU A 18 0.48 -5.70 -1.19
C GLU A 18 1.76 -5.24 -1.87
N LEU A 19 2.71 -6.15 -2.12
CA LEU A 19 3.94 -5.80 -2.83
C LEU A 19 3.68 -5.30 -4.24
N LYS A 20 2.74 -5.91 -4.94
CA LYS A 20 2.34 -5.45 -6.28
C LYS A 20 1.72 -4.06 -6.24
N LEU A 21 0.82 -3.82 -5.28
CA LEU A 21 0.18 -2.52 -5.12
C LEU A 21 1.18 -1.45 -4.73
N ARG A 22 2.08 -1.76 -3.81
CA ARG A 22 3.14 -0.83 -3.39
C ARG A 22 4.07 -0.49 -4.54
N SER A 23 4.40 -1.46 -5.38
CA SER A 23 5.22 -1.22 -6.55
C SER A 23 4.56 -0.24 -7.52
N LYS A 24 3.26 -0.39 -7.76
CA LYS A 24 2.51 0.55 -8.60
C LYS A 24 2.42 1.94 -7.97
N GLU A 25 2.16 2.00 -6.68
CA GLU A 25 2.08 3.26 -5.93
C GLU A 25 3.41 4.00 -5.97
N ASP A 26 4.51 3.27 -5.79
CA ASP A 26 5.85 3.86 -5.82
C ASP A 26 6.19 4.39 -7.21
N ALA A 27 5.82 3.65 -8.27
CA ALA A 27 6.06 4.08 -9.64
C ALA A 27 5.27 5.36 -9.96
N GLU A 28 4.02 5.45 -9.52
CA GLU A 28 3.21 6.66 -9.71
C GLU A 28 3.74 7.83 -8.90
N LEU A 29 4.19 7.57 -7.69
CA LEU A 29 4.78 8.59 -6.84
C LEU A 29 6.04 9.16 -7.48
N GLU A 30 6.90 8.30 -8.04
CA GLU A 30 8.08 8.74 -8.80
C GLU A 30 7.70 9.63 -9.96
N ARG A 31 6.67 9.26 -10.72
CA ARG A 31 6.19 10.08 -11.84
C ARG A 31 5.75 11.45 -11.38
N ILE A 32 5.01 11.52 -10.26
CA ILE A 32 4.54 12.79 -9.71
C ILE A 32 5.73 13.64 -9.27
N ILE A 33 6.72 13.04 -8.64
CA ILE A 33 7.94 13.74 -8.20
C ILE A 33 8.70 14.29 -9.41
N GLU A 34 8.85 13.49 -10.47
CA GLU A 34 9.50 13.93 -11.71
C GLU A 34 8.77 15.10 -12.35
N ASP A 35 7.44 15.04 -12.40
CA ASP A 35 6.62 16.14 -12.94
C ASP A 35 6.81 17.41 -12.10
N VAL A 36 6.82 17.29 -10.79
CA VAL A 36 7.02 18.42 -9.88
C VAL A 36 8.41 19.03 -10.08
N GLU A 37 9.43 18.21 -10.21
CA GLU A 37 10.79 18.68 -10.48
C GLU A 37 10.89 19.38 -11.82
N GLY A 38 10.16 18.86 -12.81
CA GLY A 38 10.09 19.49 -14.13
C GLY A 38 9.46 20.87 -14.13
N PHE A 39 8.59 21.16 -13.16
CA PHE A 39 7.95 22.46 -12.99
C PHE A 39 8.65 23.35 -11.95
N GLY A 40 9.89 23.03 -11.58
CA GLY A 40 10.66 23.84 -10.67
C GLY A 40 10.24 23.73 -9.19
N GLY A 41 9.58 22.65 -8.84
CA GLY A 41 9.21 22.39 -7.45
C GLY A 41 7.92 23.03 -6.97
N HIS A 42 7.19 23.70 -7.85
CA HIS A 42 5.95 24.38 -7.46
C HIS A 42 4.73 23.47 -7.28
N GLY A 43 4.88 22.17 -7.47
CA GLY A 43 3.79 21.21 -7.34
C GLY A 43 3.89 20.29 -6.14
N SER A 44 4.71 20.62 -5.15
CA SER A 44 4.97 19.75 -4.00
C SER A 44 3.72 19.38 -3.20
N MET A 45 2.71 20.24 -3.18
CA MET A 45 1.45 19.97 -2.46
C MET A 45 0.69 18.79 -3.07
N ALA A 46 0.68 18.67 -4.39
CA ALA A 46 0.01 17.56 -5.07
C ALA A 46 0.68 16.23 -4.76
N GLY A 47 2.02 16.20 -4.79
CA GLY A 47 2.79 15.02 -4.44
C GLY A 47 2.59 14.60 -2.99
N PHE A 48 2.53 15.58 -2.10
CA PHE A 48 2.29 15.34 -0.68
C PHE A 48 0.90 14.74 -0.43
N GLY A 49 -0.13 15.28 -1.10
CA GLY A 49 -1.49 14.75 -1.00
C GLY A 49 -1.59 13.31 -1.46
N TYR A 50 -0.93 12.98 -2.56
CA TYR A 50 -0.89 11.62 -3.07
C TYR A 50 -0.17 10.68 -2.09
N TYR A 51 0.96 11.12 -1.54
CA TYR A 51 1.72 10.35 -0.56
C TYR A 51 0.89 10.05 0.69
N THR A 52 0.16 11.05 1.19
CA THR A 52 -0.73 10.88 2.35
C THR A 52 -1.84 9.87 2.06
N THR A 53 -2.42 9.93 0.85
CA THR A 53 -3.43 8.99 0.42
C THR A 53 -2.89 7.56 0.35
N ILE A 54 -1.69 7.38 -0.19
CA ILE A 54 -1.02 6.07 -0.24
C ILE A 54 -0.83 5.51 1.15
N LYS A 55 -0.33 6.30 2.08
CA LYS A 55 -0.12 5.88 3.46
C LYS A 55 -1.43 5.44 4.11
N ARG A 56 -2.50 6.22 3.91
CA ARG A 56 -3.82 5.88 4.44
C ARG A 56 -4.32 4.57 3.86
N ASN A 57 -4.19 4.39 2.55
CA ASN A 57 -4.64 3.18 1.87
C ASN A 57 -3.87 1.95 2.36
N ARG A 58 -2.57 2.07 2.55
CA ARG A 58 -1.74 0.98 3.07
C ARG A 58 -2.16 0.60 4.49
N ALA A 59 -2.41 1.58 5.35
CA ALA A 59 -2.88 1.33 6.72
C ALA A 59 -4.25 0.67 6.73
N GLU A 60 -5.15 1.11 5.86
CA GLU A 60 -6.49 0.53 5.71
C GLU A 60 -6.42 -0.92 5.25
N ARG A 61 -5.60 -1.22 4.24
CA ARG A 61 -5.42 -2.59 3.75
C ARG A 61 -4.87 -3.51 4.83
N LYS A 62 -3.91 -3.02 5.60
CA LYS A 62 -3.32 -3.78 6.71
C LYS A 62 -4.37 -4.05 7.79
N ARG A 63 -5.16 -3.06 8.13
CA ARG A 63 -6.23 -3.18 9.12
C ARG A 63 -7.27 -4.22 8.70
N LEU A 64 -7.70 -4.17 7.43
CA LEU A 64 -8.66 -5.12 6.88
C LEU A 64 -8.10 -6.54 6.89
N HIS A 65 -6.82 -6.69 6.59
CA HIS A 65 -6.15 -7.98 6.63
C HIS A 65 -6.11 -8.53 8.06
N GLU A 66 -5.80 -7.69 9.03
CA GLU A 66 -5.77 -8.09 10.44
C GLU A 66 -7.16 -8.52 10.93
N GLU A 67 -8.21 -7.83 10.47
CA GLU A 67 -9.58 -8.22 10.77
C GLU A 67 -9.93 -9.58 10.17
N GLU A 68 -9.57 -9.81 8.92
CA GLU A 68 -9.78 -11.11 8.26
C GLU A 68 -9.01 -12.21 8.98
N ARG A 69 -7.78 -11.93 9.35
CA ARG A 69 -6.93 -12.89 10.07
C ARG A 69 -7.56 -13.28 11.40
N ALA A 70 -8.15 -12.32 12.10
CA ALA A 70 -8.83 -12.57 13.37
C ALA A 70 -10.05 -13.47 13.22
N LYS A 71 -10.69 -13.46 12.03
CA LYS A 71 -11.84 -14.31 11.74
C LYS A 71 -11.45 -15.75 11.43
N ILE A 72 -10.19 -16.02 11.15
CA ILE A 72 -9.69 -17.37 10.89
C ILE A 72 -9.40 -18.05 12.23
N ASN A 73 -10.43 -18.48 12.91
CA ASN A 73 -10.33 -19.23 14.17
C ASN A 73 -11.16 -20.53 14.10
#